data_a6b24f8f7fb65c4a8ead69cd4d92e65a
#
_entry.id   a6b24f8f7fb65c4a8ead69cd4d92e65a
#
_cell.length_a   1.000
_cell.length_b   1.000
_cell.length_c   1.000
_cell.angle_alpha   90.00
_cell.angle_beta   90.00
_cell.angle_gamma   90.00
#
_symmetry.space_group_name_H-M   'P 1'
#
loop_
_entity.id
_entity.type
_entity.pdbx_description
1 polymer ?
#
loop_
_entity_poly.entity_id
_entity_poly.type
_entity_poly.pdbx_seq_one_letter_code
_entity_poly.pdbx_strand_id
1 'polypeptide(L)'
;MRQPEKAGDPSHAIKQFRSFLIVGLSNFALSFAVFFLLYNYWQLSGPFYRLLGEAGRSLEDLLLQFGAGSLDATLANIIGYGAGILNSFAWNKFWTFKARHGTGSQFLRFMMLNVSCLLLSSASLFFFTLP
;
A
#
# COMPACT_ATOMS: atom_id res chain seq x y z
N MET A 1 -36.61 17.16 -11.20
CA MET A 1 -35.54 17.78 -12.02
C MET A 1 -34.31 17.96 -11.11
N ARG A 2 -33.26 17.14 -11.31
CA ARG A 2 -31.97 17.34 -10.63
C ARG A 2 -31.24 18.48 -11.34
N GLN A 3 -30.93 19.54 -10.65
CA GLN A 3 -30.11 20.62 -11.20
C GLN A 3 -28.77 20.04 -11.64
N PRO A 4 -28.23 20.40 -12.81
CA PRO A 4 -26.89 20.01 -13.22
C PRO A 4 -25.90 20.59 -12.19
N GLU A 5 -25.18 19.68 -11.52
CA GLU A 5 -24.12 20.02 -10.58
C GLU A 5 -23.10 20.89 -11.31
N LYS A 6 -22.91 22.12 -10.85
CA LYS A 6 -21.97 23.08 -11.43
C LYS A 6 -20.57 22.51 -11.37
N ALA A 7 -20.13 21.89 -12.47
CA ALA A 7 -18.73 21.52 -12.69
C ALA A 7 -17.91 22.82 -12.67
N GLY A 8 -17.16 23.06 -11.59
CA GLY A 8 -16.25 24.20 -11.49
C GLY A 8 -16.29 25.00 -10.18
N ASP A 9 -17.03 24.56 -9.15
CA ASP A 9 -16.97 25.26 -7.86
C ASP A 9 -15.64 24.90 -7.15
N PRO A 10 -14.74 25.89 -6.91
CA PRO A 10 -13.46 25.68 -6.24
C PRO A 10 -13.63 25.11 -4.82
N SER A 11 -14.76 25.34 -4.18
CA SER A 11 -15.06 24.77 -2.86
C SER A 11 -15.19 23.24 -2.90
N HIS A 12 -15.66 22.67 -4.00
CA HIS A 12 -15.79 21.24 -4.19
C HIS A 12 -14.41 20.57 -4.42
N ALA A 13 -13.54 21.20 -5.20
CA ALA A 13 -12.18 20.74 -5.42
C ALA A 13 -11.36 20.76 -4.12
N ILE A 14 -11.50 21.80 -3.31
CA ILE A 14 -10.83 21.90 -2.00
C ILE A 14 -11.31 20.79 -1.05
N LYS A 15 -12.62 20.50 -1.00
CA LYS A 15 -13.16 19.42 -0.18
C LYS A 15 -12.62 18.06 -0.61
N GLN A 16 -12.56 17.78 -1.91
CA GLN A 16 -11.98 16.55 -2.44
C GLN A 16 -10.50 16.44 -2.09
N PHE A 17 -9.73 17.51 -2.30
CA PHE A 17 -8.30 17.53 -1.96
C PHE A 17 -8.05 17.26 -0.47
N ARG A 18 -8.82 17.89 0.42
CA ARG A 18 -8.74 17.62 1.88
C ARG A 18 -9.04 16.15 2.19
N SER A 19 -10.04 15.55 1.57
CA SER A 19 -10.37 14.13 1.75
C SER A 19 -9.21 13.23 1.31
N PHE A 20 -8.61 13.51 0.15
CA PHE A 20 -7.42 12.78 -0.32
C PHE A 20 -6.24 12.90 0.64
N LEU A 21 -6.00 14.11 1.16
CA LEU A 21 -4.91 14.34 2.10
C LEU A 21 -5.11 13.55 3.41
N ILE A 22 -6.33 13.56 3.96
CA ILE A 22 -6.67 12.81 5.18
C ILE A 22 -6.51 11.30 4.95
N VAL A 23 -7.00 10.78 3.84
CA VAL A 23 -6.85 9.36 3.48
C VAL A 23 -5.38 9.00 3.31
N GLY A 24 -4.60 9.84 2.61
CA GLY A 24 -3.16 9.61 2.42
C GLY A 24 -2.39 9.59 3.73
N LEU A 25 -2.63 10.56 4.61
CA LEU A 25 -2.01 10.61 5.94
C LEU A 25 -2.42 9.41 6.81
N SER A 26 -3.69 9.03 6.78
CA SER A 26 -4.19 7.85 7.50
C SER A 26 -3.52 6.56 7.01
N ASN A 27 -3.34 6.40 5.69
CA ASN A 27 -2.65 5.25 5.11
C ASN A 27 -1.20 5.20 5.54
N PHE A 28 -0.49 6.33 5.46
CA PHE A 28 0.90 6.43 5.91
C PHE A 28 1.03 6.08 7.39
N ALA A 29 0.22 6.69 8.25
CA ALA A 29 0.24 6.45 9.68
C ALA A 29 -0.04 4.98 10.02
N LEU A 30 -1.03 4.37 9.38
CA LEU A 30 -1.38 2.97 9.59
C LEU A 30 -0.27 2.03 9.10
N SER A 31 0.23 2.24 7.88
CA SER A 31 1.32 1.42 7.31
C SER A 31 2.57 1.49 8.19
N PHE A 32 2.94 2.70 8.61
CA PHE A 32 4.10 2.92 9.47
C PHE A 32 3.90 2.29 10.87
N ALA A 33 2.73 2.46 11.47
CA ALA A 33 2.43 1.86 12.77
C ALA A 33 2.49 0.33 12.72
N VAL A 34 1.89 -0.28 11.70
CA VAL A 34 1.93 -1.74 11.51
C VAL A 34 3.37 -2.21 11.28
N PHE A 35 4.12 -1.54 10.39
CA PHE A 35 5.54 -1.84 10.18
C PHE A 35 6.34 -1.76 11.48
N PHE A 36 6.20 -0.64 12.21
CA PHE A 36 6.94 -0.40 13.45
C PHE A 36 6.64 -1.45 14.51
N LEU A 37 5.36 -1.79 14.71
CA LEU A 37 4.95 -2.80 15.68
C LEU A 37 5.48 -4.19 15.31
N LEU A 38 5.35 -4.59 14.05
CA LEU A 38 5.81 -5.89 13.59
C LEU A 38 7.34 -6.01 13.67
N TYR A 39 8.04 -4.97 13.23
CA TYR A 39 9.50 -4.97 13.22
C TYR A 39 10.12 -4.97 14.62
N ASN A 40 9.54 -4.23 15.57
CA ASN A 40 10.13 -4.09 16.91
C ASN A 40 9.65 -5.15 17.92
N TYR A 41 8.44 -5.68 17.74
CA TYR A 41 7.83 -6.58 18.73
C TYR A 41 7.61 -7.99 18.22
N TRP A 42 7.66 -8.22 16.92
CA TRP A 42 7.43 -9.54 16.32
C TRP A 42 8.56 -9.93 15.39
N GLN A 43 9.25 -11.05 15.73
CA GLN A 43 10.24 -11.65 14.84
C GLN A 43 9.53 -12.54 13.81
N LEU A 44 9.16 -11.95 12.69
CA LEU A 44 8.42 -12.63 11.62
C LEU A 44 9.28 -13.66 10.88
N SER A 45 10.59 -13.46 10.86
CA SER A 45 11.55 -14.39 10.24
C SER A 45 11.56 -15.77 10.91
N GLY A 46 11.34 -15.86 12.21
CA GLY A 46 11.35 -17.12 12.94
C GLY A 46 10.35 -18.15 12.43
N PRO A 47 9.04 -17.86 12.36
CA PRO A 47 8.05 -18.73 11.73
C PRO A 47 8.34 -19.00 10.25
N PHE A 48 8.86 -18.01 9.52
CA PHE A 48 9.18 -18.11 8.11
C PHE A 48 10.32 -19.13 7.85
N TYR A 49 11.37 -19.09 8.67
CA TYR A 49 12.46 -20.08 8.59
C TYR A 49 12.00 -21.48 8.98
N ARG A 50 11.07 -21.61 9.93
CA ARG A 50 10.49 -22.93 10.28
C ARG A 50 9.72 -23.53 9.10
N LEU A 51 9.08 -22.70 8.29
CA LEU A 51 8.27 -23.15 7.16
C LEU A 51 9.13 -23.48 5.93
N LEU A 52 10.12 -22.64 5.62
CA LEU A 52 10.90 -22.71 4.38
C LEU A 52 12.35 -23.20 4.56
N GLY A 53 12.82 -23.39 5.79
CA GLY A 53 14.16 -23.93 6.07
C GLY A 53 15.28 -23.14 5.39
N GLU A 54 16.10 -23.85 4.62
CA GLU A 54 17.23 -23.25 3.88
C GLU A 54 16.81 -22.26 2.80
N ALA A 55 15.67 -22.49 2.16
CA ALA A 55 15.15 -21.56 1.15
C ALA A 55 14.84 -20.18 1.75
N GLY A 56 14.38 -20.13 3.00
CA GLY A 56 14.16 -18.87 3.72
C GLY A 56 15.46 -18.11 3.99
N ARG A 57 16.55 -18.82 4.33
CA ARG A 57 17.88 -18.20 4.53
C ARG A 57 18.47 -17.70 3.22
N SER A 58 18.37 -18.48 2.16
CA SER A 58 18.83 -18.07 0.83
C SER A 58 18.08 -16.84 0.33
N LEU A 59 16.78 -16.71 0.64
CA LEU A 59 16.00 -15.53 0.33
C LEU A 59 16.48 -14.31 1.12
N GLU A 60 16.82 -14.45 2.40
CA GLU A 60 17.37 -13.36 3.19
C GLU A 60 18.71 -12.86 2.64
N ASP A 61 19.62 -13.80 2.33
CA ASP A 61 20.91 -13.46 1.73
C ASP A 61 20.72 -12.67 0.43
N LEU A 62 19.77 -13.09 -0.40
CA LEU A 62 19.42 -12.42 -1.63
C LEU A 62 18.85 -11.01 -1.37
N LEU A 63 17.94 -10.83 -0.41
CA LEU A 63 17.39 -9.54 -0.03
C LEU A 63 18.47 -8.58 0.47
N LEU A 64 19.40 -9.07 1.31
CA LEU A 64 20.53 -8.30 1.80
C LEU A 64 21.46 -7.88 0.66
N GLN A 65 21.73 -8.78 -0.29
CA GLN A 65 22.55 -8.49 -1.47
C GLN A 65 21.94 -7.37 -2.35
N PHE A 66 20.62 -7.32 -2.47
CA PHE A 66 19.92 -6.27 -3.20
C PHE A 66 19.62 -5.03 -2.36
N GLY A 67 20.08 -4.95 -1.11
CA GLY A 67 19.87 -3.80 -0.25
C GLY A 67 18.44 -3.65 0.27
N ALA A 68 17.63 -4.71 0.19
CA ALA A 68 16.25 -4.69 0.65
C ALA A 68 16.10 -4.75 2.19
N GLY A 69 17.20 -4.97 2.91
CA GLY A 69 17.23 -5.12 4.35
C GLY A 69 16.96 -6.56 4.82
N SER A 70 16.82 -6.75 6.13
CA SER A 70 16.57 -8.08 6.71
C SER A 70 15.21 -8.63 6.30
N LEU A 71 15.05 -9.95 6.41
CA LEU A 71 13.77 -10.61 6.14
C LEU A 71 12.64 -10.07 7.03
N ASP A 72 12.94 -9.79 8.33
CA ASP A 72 11.97 -9.19 9.25
C ASP A 72 11.49 -7.82 8.76
N ALA A 73 12.41 -6.95 8.33
CA ALA A 73 12.08 -5.64 7.80
C ALA A 73 11.25 -5.74 6.53
N THR A 74 11.61 -6.67 5.63
CA THR A 74 10.88 -6.89 4.38
C THR A 74 9.47 -7.40 4.62
N LEU A 75 9.30 -8.40 5.49
CA LEU A 75 7.98 -8.95 5.83
C LEU A 75 7.10 -7.90 6.54
N ALA A 76 7.66 -7.18 7.52
CA ALA A 76 6.95 -6.12 8.21
C ALA A 76 6.50 -5.01 7.24
N ASN A 77 7.35 -4.66 6.27
CA ASN A 77 7.04 -3.66 5.25
C ASN A 77 5.91 -4.12 4.31
N ILE A 78 5.96 -5.38 3.85
CA ILE A 78 4.90 -5.96 3.01
C ILE A 78 3.55 -5.94 3.73
N ILE A 79 3.52 -6.36 5.00
CA ILE A 79 2.29 -6.39 5.79
C ILE A 79 1.80 -4.96 6.07
N GLY A 80 2.69 -4.04 6.44
CA GLY A 80 2.37 -2.64 6.67
C GLY A 80 1.80 -1.97 5.42
N TYR A 81 2.42 -2.20 4.27
CA TYR A 81 1.94 -1.69 2.99
C TYR A 81 0.56 -2.29 2.62
N GLY A 82 0.39 -3.59 2.82
CA GLY A 82 -0.89 -4.26 2.65
C GLY A 82 -2.01 -3.65 3.51
N ALA A 83 -1.72 -3.36 4.77
CA ALA A 83 -2.65 -2.68 5.67
C ALA A 83 -3.03 -1.28 5.15
N GLY A 84 -2.07 -0.51 4.64
CA GLY A 84 -2.32 0.79 3.99
C GLY A 84 -3.22 0.68 2.76
N ILE A 85 -3.00 -0.33 1.90
CA ILE A 85 -3.84 -0.59 0.72
C ILE A 85 -5.28 -0.90 1.14
N LEU A 86 -5.48 -1.77 2.13
CA LEU A 86 -6.81 -2.12 2.63
C LEU A 86 -7.52 -0.91 3.22
N ASN A 87 -6.81 -0.10 4.00
CA ASN A 87 -7.32 1.15 4.55
C ASN A 87 -7.72 2.13 3.45
N SER A 88 -6.86 2.32 2.45
CA SER A 88 -7.13 3.17 1.29
C SER A 88 -8.37 2.73 0.52
N PHE A 89 -8.50 1.41 0.29
CA PHE A 89 -9.69 0.86 -0.35
C PHE A 89 -10.96 1.12 0.46
N ALA A 90 -10.91 0.89 1.78
CA ALA A 90 -12.05 1.12 2.68
C ALA A 90 -12.49 2.60 2.65
N TRP A 91 -11.57 3.53 2.83
CA TRP A 91 -11.87 4.97 2.79
C TRP A 91 -12.43 5.41 1.43
N ASN A 92 -11.80 4.97 0.34
CA ASN A 92 -12.27 5.31 -1.01
C ASN A 92 -13.67 4.74 -1.27
N LYS A 93 -13.92 3.51 -0.85
CA LYS A 93 -15.22 2.87 -1.04
C LYS A 93 -16.34 3.53 -0.25
N PHE A 94 -16.12 3.72 1.06
CA PHE A 94 -17.19 4.14 1.96
C PHE A 94 -17.34 5.66 2.05
N TRP A 95 -16.24 6.38 1.95
CA TRP A 95 -16.26 7.84 2.11
C TRP A 95 -16.23 8.59 0.79
N THR A 96 -15.30 8.26 -0.10
CA THR A 96 -15.11 9.02 -1.34
C THR A 96 -16.17 8.70 -2.37
N PHE A 97 -16.41 7.42 -2.65
CA PHE A 97 -17.32 7.00 -3.71
C PHE A 97 -18.70 6.57 -3.22
N LYS A 98 -18.89 6.36 -1.91
CA LYS A 98 -20.15 5.89 -1.30
C LYS A 98 -20.76 4.68 -2.04
N ALA A 99 -19.90 3.81 -2.57
CA ALA A 99 -20.29 2.68 -3.40
C ALA A 99 -20.80 1.53 -2.53
N ARG A 100 -22.08 1.18 -2.71
CA ARG A 100 -22.76 0.15 -1.91
C ARG A 100 -22.73 -1.25 -2.51
N HIS A 101 -22.40 -1.39 -3.81
CA HIS A 101 -22.43 -2.65 -4.54
C HIS A 101 -21.09 -2.95 -5.23
N GLY A 102 -20.83 -4.25 -5.50
CA GLY A 102 -19.70 -4.68 -6.32
C GLY A 102 -18.32 -4.68 -5.64
N THR A 103 -18.25 -4.98 -4.34
CA THR A 103 -17.01 -4.89 -3.54
C THR A 103 -15.84 -5.67 -4.13
N GLY A 104 -16.04 -6.91 -4.57
CA GLY A 104 -14.96 -7.77 -5.07
C GLY A 104 -14.36 -7.25 -6.38
N SER A 105 -15.19 -6.88 -7.35
CA SER A 105 -14.71 -6.33 -8.62
C SER A 105 -14.03 -4.98 -8.46
N GLN A 106 -14.53 -4.12 -7.56
CA GLN A 106 -13.92 -2.83 -7.25
C GLN A 106 -12.58 -3.01 -6.56
N PHE A 107 -12.49 -3.94 -5.60
CA PHE A 107 -11.24 -4.27 -4.92
C PHE A 107 -10.18 -4.78 -5.90
N LEU A 108 -10.56 -5.70 -6.78
CA LEU A 108 -9.64 -6.23 -7.79
C LEU A 108 -9.08 -5.13 -8.71
N ARG A 109 -9.94 -4.25 -9.22
CA ARG A 109 -9.52 -3.11 -10.05
C ARG A 109 -8.60 -2.17 -9.28
N PHE A 110 -8.92 -1.89 -8.01
CA PHE A 110 -8.08 -1.07 -7.14
C PHE A 110 -6.70 -1.70 -6.92
N MET A 111 -6.65 -3.01 -6.66
CA MET A 111 -5.39 -3.76 -6.53
C MET A 111 -4.59 -3.74 -7.83
N MET A 112 -5.21 -3.98 -8.98
CA MET A 112 -4.53 -3.93 -10.27
C MET A 112 -3.91 -2.55 -10.54
N LEU A 113 -4.60 -1.46 -10.22
CA LEU A 113 -4.06 -0.11 -10.33
C LEU A 113 -2.84 0.10 -9.42
N ASN A 114 -2.91 -0.34 -8.16
CA ASN A 114 -1.79 -0.22 -7.22
C ASN A 114 -0.57 -1.03 -7.69
N VAL A 115 -0.77 -2.27 -8.14
CA VAL A 115 0.30 -3.11 -8.69
C VAL A 115 0.90 -2.47 -9.94
N SER A 116 0.07 -1.95 -10.85
CA SER A 116 0.55 -1.26 -12.06
C SER A 116 1.38 -0.02 -11.72
N CYS A 117 0.95 0.79 -10.76
CA CYS A 117 1.70 1.95 -10.28
C CYS A 117 3.04 1.54 -9.65
N LEU A 118 3.06 0.46 -8.88
CA LEU A 118 4.28 -0.06 -8.27
C LEU A 118 5.28 -0.52 -9.35
N LEU A 119 4.82 -1.28 -10.34
CA LEU A 119 5.65 -1.75 -11.44
C LEU A 119 6.22 -0.59 -12.28
N LEU A 120 5.39 0.42 -12.60
CA LEU A 120 5.83 1.60 -13.31
C LEU A 120 6.85 2.42 -12.52
N SER A 121 6.62 2.59 -11.21
CA SER A 121 7.56 3.29 -10.32
C SER A 121 8.89 2.54 -10.25
N SER A 122 8.86 1.22 -10.07
CA SER A 122 10.07 0.39 -10.03
C SER A 122 10.82 0.39 -11.36
N ALA A 123 10.11 0.31 -12.47
CA ALA A 123 10.70 0.40 -13.80
C ALA A 123 11.36 1.77 -14.05
N SER A 124 10.71 2.86 -13.60
CA SER A 124 11.28 4.21 -13.69
C SER A 124 12.58 4.32 -12.89
N LEU A 125 12.60 3.84 -11.65
CA LEU A 125 13.81 3.82 -10.83
C LEU A 125 14.93 3.01 -11.51
N PHE A 126 14.61 1.83 -12.02
CA PHE A 126 15.58 1.01 -12.75
C PHE A 126 16.17 1.75 -13.95
N PHE A 127 15.33 2.44 -14.74
CA PHE A 127 15.79 3.22 -15.90
C PHE A 127 16.69 4.40 -15.53
N PHE A 128 16.43 5.07 -14.40
CA PHE A 128 17.21 6.23 -13.94
C PHE A 128 18.48 5.84 -13.16
N THR A 129 18.59 4.58 -12.71
CA THR A 129 19.76 4.08 -11.96
C THR A 129 20.73 3.27 -12.81
N LEU A 130 20.38 2.97 -14.06
CA LEU A 130 21.34 2.39 -15.01
C LEU A 130 22.39 3.44 -15.41
N PRO A 131 23.70 3.13 -15.26
CA PRO A 131 24.79 4.03 -15.64
C PRO A 131 24.86 4.25 -17.15
#